data_c605584afc033e4043357dcc33230355
#
_entry.id   c605584afc033e4043357dcc33230355
#
_cell.length_a   1.000
_cell.length_b   1.000
_cell.length_c   1.000
_cell.angle_alpha   90.00
_cell.angle_beta   90.00
_cell.angle_gamma   90.00
#
_symmetry.space_group_name_H-M   'P 1'
#
loop_
_entity.id
_entity.type
_entity.pdbx_description
1 polymer ?
#
loop_
_entity_poly.entity_id
_entity_poly.type
_entity_poly.pdbx_seq_one_letter_code
_entity_poly.pdbx_strand_id
1 'polypeptide(L)' 'MRLSELETGGKGVIVKVLGHGGFRKRIVEMGFIKGKTVEAVRYAPLGSPVVYRILNSEIAITPNIASLIEITKKELPL' A
#
# COMPACT_ATOMS: atom_id res chain seq x y z
N MET A 1 8.30 5.12 -5.69
CA MET A 1 7.02 4.94 -6.39
C MET A 1 5.87 5.03 -5.42
N ARG A 2 4.69 5.26 -5.90
CA ARG A 2 3.48 5.26 -5.06
C ARG A 2 2.89 3.86 -5.00
N LEU A 3 2.20 3.57 -3.90
CA LEU A 3 1.55 2.28 -3.73
C LEU A 3 0.58 1.96 -4.89
N SER A 4 -0.07 2.99 -5.43
CA SER A 4 -1.00 2.83 -6.55
C SER A 4 -0.33 2.30 -7.82
N GLU A 5 0.99 2.40 -7.92
CA GLU A 5 1.73 1.92 -9.08
C GLU A 5 2.21 0.48 -8.93
N LEU A 6 2.00 -0.12 -7.76
CA LEU A 6 2.44 -1.50 -7.50
C LEU A 6 1.51 -2.47 -8.18
N GLU A 7 2.08 -3.34 -9.03
CA GLU A 7 1.28 -4.32 -9.75
C GLU A 7 0.86 -5.48 -8.87
N THR A 8 -0.20 -6.19 -9.24
CA THR A 8 -0.68 -7.36 -8.52
C THR A 8 0.44 -8.39 -8.42
N GLY A 9 0.64 -8.92 -7.22
CA GLY A 9 1.74 -9.83 -6.92
C GLY A 9 3.01 -9.14 -6.51
N GLY A 10 3.08 -7.82 -6.71
CA GLY A 10 4.26 -7.05 -6.33
C GLY A 10 4.32 -6.75 -4.85
N LYS A 11 5.54 -6.55 -4.36
CA LYS A 11 5.78 -6.19 -2.96
C LYS A 11 6.59 -4.91 -2.89
N GLY A 12 6.40 -4.16 -1.83
CA GLY A 12 7.15 -2.94 -1.59
C GLY A 12 7.32 -2.70 -0.11
N VAL A 13 8.18 -1.74 0.20
CA VAL A 13 8.42 -1.32 1.59
C VAL A 13 7.91 0.11 1.72
N ILE A 14 7.13 0.35 2.76
CA ILE A 14 6.56 1.68 3.00
C ILE A 14 7.69 2.66 3.32
N VAL A 15 7.73 3.79 2.61
CA VAL A 15 8.69 4.86 2.84
C VAL A 15 8.05 5.96 3.68
N LYS A 16 6.87 6.42 3.26
CA LYS A 16 6.13 7.43 4.02
C LYS A 16 4.69 7.52 3.52
N VAL A 17 3.84 8.08 4.34
CA VAL A 17 2.45 8.39 3.98
C VAL A 17 2.37 9.90 3.82
N LEU A 18 1.93 10.34 2.64
CA LEU A 18 1.72 11.76 2.36
C LEU A 18 0.36 12.19 2.89
N GLY A 19 0.11 13.49 2.89
CA GLY A 19 -1.10 14.01 3.49
C GLY A 19 -0.86 14.42 4.95
N HIS A 20 -1.90 14.77 5.65
CA HIS A 20 -1.78 15.29 7.02
C HIS A 20 -3.07 15.09 7.80
N GLY A 21 -2.99 15.34 9.10
CA GLY A 21 -4.15 15.29 9.99
C GLY A 21 -4.63 13.87 10.23
N GLY A 22 -5.95 13.76 10.42
CA GLY A 22 -6.59 12.49 10.77
C GLY A 22 -6.50 11.44 9.69
N PHE A 23 -6.44 11.86 8.42
CA PHE A 23 -6.29 10.95 7.29
C PHE A 23 -4.98 10.15 7.41
N ARG A 24 -3.86 10.87 7.58
CA ARG A 24 -2.55 10.23 7.69
C ARG A 24 -2.49 9.31 8.90
N LYS A 25 -3.03 9.76 10.03
CA LYS A 25 -3.06 8.97 11.26
C LYS A 25 -3.80 7.66 11.05
N ARG A 26 -4.96 7.71 10.37
CA ARG A 26 -5.77 6.52 10.11
C ARG A 26 -5.01 5.50 9.25
N ILE A 27 -4.34 5.97 8.19
CA ILE A 27 -3.59 5.08 7.30
C ILE A 27 -2.45 4.42 8.06
N VAL A 28 -1.73 5.16 8.89
CA VAL A 28 -0.65 4.60 9.71
C VAL A 28 -1.21 3.57 10.70
N GLU A 29 -2.35 3.86 11.31
CA GLU A 29 -2.98 2.92 12.25
C GLU A 29 -3.43 1.62 11.58
N MET A 30 -3.72 1.66 10.28
CA MET A 30 -4.07 0.47 9.51
C MET A 30 -2.85 -0.42 9.23
N GLY A 31 -1.64 0.05 9.55
CA GLY A 31 -0.43 -0.73 9.39
C GLY A 31 0.53 -0.21 8.33
N PHE A 32 0.17 0.86 7.61
CA PHE A 32 1.04 1.41 6.57
C PHE A 32 2.13 2.26 7.22
N ILE A 33 3.05 1.58 7.88
CA ILE A 33 4.10 2.15 8.71
C ILE A 33 5.43 2.05 7.98
N LYS A 34 6.23 3.11 8.04
CA LYS A 34 7.56 3.12 7.43
C LYS A 34 8.34 1.86 7.79
N GLY A 35 8.91 1.22 6.77
CA GLY A 35 9.71 0.02 6.93
C GLY A 35 8.94 -1.29 6.83
N LYS A 36 7.61 -1.25 6.83
CA LYS A 36 6.81 -2.47 6.71
C LYS A 36 6.61 -2.85 5.26
N THR A 37 6.55 -4.15 5.00
CA THR A 37 6.32 -4.68 3.64
C THR A 37 4.83 -4.71 3.35
N VAL A 38 4.47 -4.28 2.14
CA VAL A 38 3.10 -4.33 1.64
C VAL A 38 3.10 -5.14 0.34
N GLU A 39 2.04 -5.92 0.14
CA GLU A 39 1.87 -6.71 -1.08
C GLU A 39 0.55 -6.35 -1.75
N ALA A 40 0.56 -6.15 -3.06
CA ALA A 40 -0.67 -5.98 -3.83
C ALA A 40 -1.20 -7.37 -4.15
N VAL A 41 -2.32 -7.75 -3.53
CA VAL A 41 -2.84 -9.12 -3.61
C VAL A 41 -3.74 -9.32 -4.82
N ARG A 42 -4.71 -8.44 -5.00
CA ARG A 42 -5.66 -8.55 -6.10
C ARG A 42 -6.46 -7.26 -6.28
N TYR A 43 -7.02 -7.10 -7.47
CA TYR A 43 -7.95 -6.02 -7.76
C TYR A 43 -9.37 -6.48 -7.48
N ALA A 44 -10.24 -5.53 -7.12
CA ALA A 44 -11.67 -5.78 -7.09
C ALA A 44 -12.16 -5.99 -8.55
N PRO A 45 -13.37 -6.56 -8.75
CA PRO A 45 -13.86 -6.88 -10.09
C PRO A 45 -13.81 -5.76 -11.13
N LEU A 46 -13.94 -4.52 -10.72
CA LEU A 46 -13.88 -3.38 -11.63
C LEU A 46 -12.53 -2.65 -11.58
N GLY A 47 -11.49 -3.30 -11.02
CA GLY A 47 -10.16 -2.72 -10.93
C GLY A 47 -9.92 -1.82 -9.74
N SER A 48 -10.96 -1.52 -8.96
CA SER A 48 -10.86 -0.65 -7.80
C SER A 48 -11.91 -1.07 -6.78
N PRO A 49 -11.59 -1.10 -5.50
CA PRO A 49 -10.26 -0.86 -4.89
C PRO A 49 -9.29 -2.01 -5.14
N VAL A 50 -8.05 -1.83 -4.72
CA VAL A 50 -7.04 -2.88 -4.75
C VAL A 50 -6.88 -3.41 -3.33
N VAL A 51 -6.77 -4.74 -3.20
CA VAL A 51 -6.55 -5.36 -1.89
C VAL A 51 -5.06 -5.50 -1.65
N TYR A 52 -4.60 -4.94 -0.55
CA TYR A 52 -3.21 -5.03 -0.13
C TYR A 52 -3.11 -5.85 1.15
N ARG A 53 -2.01 -6.59 1.27
CA ARG A 53 -1.71 -7.31 2.51
C ARG A 53 -0.61 -6.56 3.25
N ILE A 54 -0.87 -6.22 4.50
CA ILE A 54 0.10 -5.58 5.38
C ILE A 54 -0.15 -6.06 6.81
N LEU A 55 0.93 -6.40 7.53
CA LEU A 55 0.87 -6.89 8.91
C LEU A 55 -0.13 -8.05 9.07
N ASN A 56 -0.15 -8.97 8.11
CA ASN A 56 -1.04 -10.15 8.11
C ASN A 56 -2.53 -9.81 7.97
N SER A 57 -2.85 -8.60 7.55
CA SER A 57 -4.23 -8.21 7.28
C SER A 57 -4.39 -7.85 5.81
N GLU A 58 -5.57 -8.09 5.25
CA GLU A 58 -5.90 -7.67 3.90
C GLU A 58 -6.80 -6.46 3.98
N ILE A 59 -6.42 -5.40 3.31
CA ILE A 59 -7.11 -4.11 3.37
C ILE A 59 -7.35 -3.61 1.95
N ALA A 60 -8.59 -3.24 1.66
CA ALA A 60 -8.95 -2.67 0.36
C ALA A 60 -8.71 -1.17 0.36
N ILE A 61 -7.89 -0.69 -0.56
CA ILE A 61 -7.51 0.72 -0.65
C ILE A 61 -7.81 1.23 -2.06
N THR A 62 -8.48 2.37 -2.14
CA THR A 62 -8.76 3.01 -3.43
C THR A 62 -7.49 3.65 -4.00
N PRO A 63 -7.43 3.84 -5.34
CA PRO A 63 -6.25 4.46 -5.96
C PRO A 63 -5.93 5.84 -5.42
N ASN A 64 -6.93 6.63 -5.08
CA ASN A 64 -6.69 7.98 -4.53
C ASN A 64 -5.87 7.92 -3.24
N ILE A 65 -6.21 6.97 -2.37
CA ILE A 65 -5.50 6.79 -1.11
C ILE A 65 -4.13 6.16 -1.36
N ALA A 66 -4.07 5.13 -2.22
CA ALA A 66 -2.81 4.47 -2.53
C ALA A 66 -1.79 5.42 -3.15
N SER A 67 -2.25 6.44 -3.90
CA SER A 67 -1.36 7.42 -4.50
C SER A 67 -0.67 8.31 -3.47
N LEU A 68 -1.14 8.31 -2.22
CA LEU A 68 -0.55 9.10 -1.14
C LEU A 68 0.42 8.30 -0.28
N ILE A 69 0.63 7.03 -0.62
CA ILE A 69 1.55 6.16 0.12
C ILE A 69 2.77 5.92 -0.75
N GLU A 70 3.92 6.37 -0.28
CA GLU A 70 5.17 6.20 -1.02
C GLU A 70 5.86 4.92 -0.59
N ILE A 71 6.31 4.13 -1.57
CA ILE A 71 6.97 2.85 -1.33
C ILE A 71 8.22 2.72 -2.18
N THR A 72 9.09 1.80 -1.78
CA THR A 72 10.20 1.33 -2.60
C THR A 72 9.87 -0.10 -3.00
N LYS A 73 9.91 -0.39 -4.29
CA LYS A 73 9.60 -1.74 -4.77
C LYS A 73 10.61 -2.73 -4.20
N LYS A 74 10.09 -3.82 -3.64
CA LYS A 74 10.93 -4.87 -3.09
C LYS A 74 11.12 -5.93 -4.16
N GLU A 75 12.38 -6.14 -4.57
CA GLU A 75 12.71 -7.15 -5.54
C GLU A 75 13.17 -8.42 -4.85
N LEU A 76 12.85 -9.57 -5.46
CA LEU A 76 13.31 -10.83 -4.94
C LEU A 76 14.80 -10.96 -5.25
N PRO A 77 15.62 -11.44 -4.29
CA PRO A 77 17.03 -11.71 -4.58
C PRO A 77 17.10 -12.86 -5.57
N LEU A 78 18.04 -12.75 -6.48
CA LEU A 78 18.30 -13.81 -7.46
C LEU A 78 19.11 -14.92 -6.85
#